data_1091212b7f09ea20c7ef6961e63bdb0e
#
_entry.id   1091212b7f09ea20c7ef6961e63bdb0e
#
_cell.length_a   1.000
_cell.length_b   1.000
_cell.length_c   1.000
_cell.angle_alpha   90.00
_cell.angle_beta   90.00
_cell.angle_gamma   90.00
#
_symmetry.space_group_name_H-M   'P 1'
#
loop_
_entity.id
_entity.type
_entity.pdbx_description
1 polymer ?
#
loop_
_entity_poly.entity_id
_entity_poly.type
_entity_poly.pdbx_seq_one_letter_code
_entity_poly.pdbx_strand_id
1 'polypeptide(L)'
;MLYVEGIPVRVDGMGQVTEVGILLRATPLGEMSRTIVSGRVRYGETVRDALFRHLENDLGPMAFPLLPPQPVPFTVAEYFPMPGLSAFHDDRQHAVSLAFVVPVSGTCEPRQDALEVTWLSPAEASSDAL
;
A
#
# COMPACT_ATOMS: atom_id res chain seq x y z
N MET A 1 -2.48 -16.43 -6.40
CA MET A 1 -3.34 -15.25 -6.29
C MET A 1 -2.51 -13.99 -6.42
N LEU A 2 -3.01 -12.99 -7.15
CA LEU A 2 -2.26 -11.75 -7.41
C LEU A 2 -2.79 -10.60 -6.58
N TYR A 3 -1.87 -9.91 -5.89
CA TYR A 3 -2.16 -8.72 -5.10
C TYR A 3 -1.37 -7.54 -5.63
N VAL A 4 -1.84 -6.34 -5.33
CA VAL A 4 -1.10 -5.10 -5.47
C VAL A 4 -0.94 -4.45 -4.10
N GLU A 5 0.19 -3.79 -3.90
CA GLU A 5 0.46 -3.00 -2.72
C GLU A 5 0.91 -1.61 -3.16
N GLY A 6 0.40 -0.58 -2.50
CA GLY A 6 0.76 0.79 -2.81
C GLY A 6 1.26 1.52 -1.58
N ILE A 7 2.43 2.13 -1.71
CA ILE A 7 2.98 2.98 -0.67
C ILE A 7 2.74 4.43 -1.11
N PRO A 8 1.75 5.13 -0.50
CA PRO A 8 1.50 6.52 -0.88
C PRO A 8 2.63 7.40 -0.37
N VAL A 9 3.08 8.33 -1.22
CA VAL A 9 4.14 9.26 -0.86
C VAL A 9 3.75 10.67 -1.25
N ARG A 10 4.28 11.64 -0.50
CA ARG A 10 4.26 13.05 -0.90
C ARG A 10 5.59 13.37 -1.54
N VAL A 11 5.54 14.15 -2.62
CA VAL A 11 6.75 14.58 -3.33
C VAL A 11 6.78 16.10 -3.39
N ASP A 12 8.00 16.67 -3.44
CA ASP A 12 8.18 18.09 -3.59
C ASP A 12 8.17 18.49 -5.08
N GLY A 13 8.41 19.78 -5.36
CA GLY A 13 8.44 20.30 -6.73
C GLY A 13 9.56 19.72 -7.59
N MET A 14 10.54 19.06 -7.00
CA MET A 14 11.65 18.40 -7.69
C MET A 14 11.45 16.90 -7.82
N GLY A 15 10.30 16.38 -7.38
CA GLY A 15 9.99 14.96 -7.47
C GLY A 15 10.61 14.10 -6.38
N GLN A 16 11.18 14.71 -5.34
CA GLN A 16 11.76 13.96 -4.23
C GLN A 16 10.71 13.63 -3.18
N VAL A 17 10.78 12.42 -2.63
CA VAL A 17 9.85 11.98 -1.60
C VAL A 17 10.13 12.72 -0.29
N THR A 18 9.13 13.44 0.20
CA THR A 18 9.23 14.17 1.47
C THR A 18 8.55 13.44 2.61
N GLU A 19 7.49 12.69 2.32
CA GLU A 19 6.74 11.94 3.33
C GLU A 19 6.23 10.63 2.75
N VAL A 20 6.10 9.64 3.63
CA VAL A 20 5.53 8.33 3.31
C VAL A 20 4.27 8.16 4.14
N GLY A 21 3.17 7.76 3.49
CA GLY A 21 1.89 7.53 4.16
C GLY A 21 1.80 6.10 4.68
N ILE A 22 1.50 5.98 5.96
CA ILE A 22 1.27 4.69 6.62
C ILE A 22 -0.19 4.65 7.08
N LEU A 23 -0.87 3.56 6.78
CA LEU A 23 -2.22 3.35 7.25
C LEU A 23 -2.17 2.73 8.64
N LEU A 24 -2.94 3.30 9.55
CA LEU A 24 -3.16 2.74 10.88
C LEU A 24 -4.53 2.11 10.90
N ARG A 25 -4.60 0.88 11.34
CA ARG A 25 -5.86 0.13 11.45
C ARG A 25 -6.01 -0.40 12.87
N ALA A 26 -7.19 -0.18 13.46
CA ALA A 26 -7.52 -0.79 14.73
C ALA A 26 -7.81 -2.29 14.53
N THR A 27 -7.17 -3.14 15.32
CA THR A 27 -7.47 -4.57 15.33
C THR A 27 -8.72 -4.82 16.19
N PRO A 28 -9.35 -6.01 16.07
CA PRO A 28 -10.49 -6.37 16.93
C PRO A 28 -10.16 -6.34 18.42
N LEU A 29 -8.89 -6.44 18.78
CA LEU A 29 -8.45 -6.38 20.18
C LEU A 29 -8.16 -4.94 20.65
N GLY A 30 -8.41 -3.94 19.79
CA GLY A 30 -8.17 -2.54 20.13
C GLY A 30 -6.74 -2.07 19.92
N GLU A 31 -5.88 -2.90 19.39
CA GLU A 31 -4.51 -2.54 19.07
C GLU A 31 -4.43 -1.85 17.72
N MET A 32 -3.45 -0.97 17.55
CA MET A 32 -3.20 -0.31 16.27
C MET A 32 -2.16 -1.09 15.48
N SER A 33 -2.49 -1.42 14.24
CA SER A 33 -1.60 -2.10 13.31
C SER A 33 -1.25 -1.18 12.15
N ARG A 34 0.01 -1.15 11.77
CA ARG A 34 0.47 -0.39 10.61
C ARG A 34 0.35 -1.25 9.37
N THR A 35 -0.08 -0.63 8.27
CA THR A 35 -0.24 -1.31 7.00
C THR A 35 -0.04 -0.33 5.86
N ILE A 36 -0.02 -0.86 4.65
CA ILE A 36 0.00 -0.07 3.41
C ILE A 36 -1.25 -0.41 2.62
N VAL A 37 -1.53 0.38 1.59
CA VAL A 37 -2.64 0.08 0.68
C VAL A 37 -2.36 -1.26 0.00
N SER A 38 -3.29 -2.20 0.09
CA SER A 38 -3.13 -3.50 -0.55
C SER A 38 -4.48 -4.15 -0.85
N GLY A 39 -4.48 -5.06 -1.81
CA GLY A 39 -5.66 -5.83 -2.13
C GLY A 39 -5.49 -6.67 -3.38
N ARG A 40 -6.50 -7.46 -3.67
CA ARG A 40 -6.50 -8.37 -4.80
C ARG A 40 -6.71 -7.67 -6.13
N VAL A 41 -6.09 -8.23 -7.16
CA VAL A 41 -6.44 -7.92 -8.54
C VAL A 41 -7.57 -8.87 -8.94
N ARG A 42 -8.68 -8.32 -9.42
CA ARG A 42 -9.85 -9.12 -9.83
C ARG A 42 -9.61 -9.71 -11.21
N TYR A 43 -10.29 -10.80 -11.49
CA TYR A 43 -10.27 -11.39 -12.84
C TYR A 43 -10.73 -10.35 -13.87
N GLY A 44 -9.95 -10.19 -14.92
CA GLY A 44 -10.24 -9.22 -15.97
C GLY A 44 -9.90 -7.77 -15.64
N GLU A 45 -9.42 -7.49 -14.44
CA GLU A 45 -9.01 -6.16 -14.03
C GLU A 45 -7.52 -5.97 -14.29
N THR A 46 -7.11 -4.79 -14.79
CA THR A 46 -5.69 -4.50 -14.94
C THR A 46 -5.06 -4.23 -13.58
N VAL A 47 -3.75 -4.40 -13.50
CA VAL A 47 -2.99 -4.06 -12.29
C VAL A 47 -3.18 -2.59 -11.92
N ARG A 48 -3.17 -1.70 -12.92
CA ARG A 48 -3.36 -0.27 -12.69
C ARG A 48 -4.75 0.04 -12.10
N ASP A 49 -5.79 -0.58 -12.64
CA ASP A 49 -7.15 -0.35 -12.16
C ASP A 49 -7.35 -0.91 -10.75
N ALA A 50 -6.76 -2.07 -10.47
CA ALA A 50 -6.79 -2.64 -9.12
C ALA A 50 -6.09 -1.73 -8.12
N LEU A 51 -4.91 -1.24 -8.47
CA LEU A 51 -4.13 -0.35 -7.61
C LEU A 51 -4.91 0.95 -7.37
N PHE A 52 -5.48 1.55 -8.41
CA PHE A 52 -6.29 2.75 -8.29
C PHE A 52 -7.51 2.52 -7.37
N ARG A 53 -8.19 1.41 -7.55
CA ARG A 53 -9.38 1.07 -6.76
C ARG A 53 -9.05 0.93 -5.28
N HIS A 54 -7.96 0.25 -4.94
CA HIS A 54 -7.54 0.10 -3.55
C HIS A 54 -7.05 1.43 -2.95
N LEU A 55 -6.33 2.24 -3.73
CA LEU A 55 -5.91 3.56 -3.28
C LEU A 55 -7.13 4.45 -2.97
N GLU A 56 -8.14 4.43 -3.83
CA GLU A 56 -9.35 5.22 -3.60
C GLU A 56 -10.10 4.75 -2.35
N ASN A 57 -10.23 3.44 -2.16
CA ASN A 57 -10.91 2.90 -0.99
C ASN A 57 -10.18 3.24 0.32
N ASP A 58 -8.86 3.13 0.31
CA ASP A 58 -8.07 3.28 1.53
C ASP A 58 -7.67 4.73 1.82
N LEU A 59 -7.57 5.58 0.80
CA LEU A 59 -7.16 6.97 0.96
C LEU A 59 -8.29 7.97 0.74
N GLY A 60 -9.41 7.53 0.19
CA GLY A 60 -10.57 8.38 -0.07
C GLY A 60 -10.58 8.99 -1.48
N PRO A 61 -11.75 9.53 -1.90
CA PRO A 61 -11.94 10.01 -3.28
C PRO A 61 -11.22 11.31 -3.59
N MET A 62 -10.78 12.04 -2.56
CA MET A 62 -10.07 13.31 -2.74
C MET A 62 -8.55 13.14 -2.75
N ALA A 63 -8.07 11.93 -2.63
CA ALA A 63 -6.67 11.60 -2.86
C ALA A 63 -6.46 11.39 -4.34
N PHE A 64 -5.49 12.09 -4.92
CA PHE A 64 -5.23 12.03 -6.35
C PHE A 64 -3.90 11.31 -6.61
N PRO A 65 -3.94 9.98 -6.79
CA PRO A 65 -2.73 9.24 -7.08
C PRO A 65 -2.23 9.50 -8.50
N LEU A 66 -0.93 9.67 -8.64
CA LEU A 66 -0.29 9.81 -9.94
C LEU A 66 0.15 8.43 -10.40
N LEU A 67 -0.66 7.82 -11.28
CA LEU A 67 -0.37 6.51 -11.84
C LEU A 67 -0.12 6.64 -13.34
N PRO A 68 1.04 6.18 -13.83
CA PRO A 68 1.28 6.13 -15.27
C PRO A 68 0.38 5.08 -15.93
N PRO A 69 0.23 5.13 -17.27
CA PRO A 69 -0.58 4.11 -17.97
C PRO A 69 -0.14 2.68 -17.71
N GLN A 70 1.16 2.46 -17.51
CA GLN A 70 1.72 1.16 -17.16
C GLN A 70 2.63 1.34 -15.94
N PRO A 71 2.08 1.20 -14.73
CA PRO A 71 2.90 1.34 -13.53
C PRO A 71 3.92 0.21 -13.43
N VAL A 72 5.10 0.55 -12.93
CA VAL A 72 6.19 -0.41 -12.75
C VAL A 72 6.38 -0.65 -11.25
N PRO A 73 6.30 -1.90 -10.79
CA PRO A 73 6.54 -2.19 -9.39
C PRO A 73 8.02 -2.00 -9.05
N PHE A 74 8.29 -1.55 -7.82
CA PHE A 74 9.68 -1.46 -7.36
C PHE A 74 10.15 -2.79 -6.79
N THR A 75 9.23 -3.67 -6.41
CA THR A 75 9.57 -5.02 -5.96
C THR A 75 8.37 -5.95 -6.14
N VAL A 76 8.67 -7.24 -6.11
CA VAL A 76 7.67 -8.31 -6.13
C VAL A 76 7.89 -9.14 -4.87
N ALA A 77 6.84 -9.32 -4.09
CA ALA A 77 6.87 -10.14 -2.89
C ALA A 77 6.05 -11.41 -3.14
N GLU A 78 6.61 -12.54 -2.77
CA GLU A 78 5.92 -13.81 -2.88
C GLU A 78 5.69 -14.36 -1.48
N TYR A 79 4.42 -14.67 -1.19
CA TYR A 79 4.00 -15.21 0.11
C TYR A 79 3.72 -16.69 -0.03
N PHE A 80 4.38 -17.50 0.77
CA PHE A 80 4.20 -18.95 0.73
C PHE A 80 3.51 -19.46 1.98
N PRO A 81 2.68 -20.53 1.85
CA PRO A 81 2.08 -21.18 3.03
C PRO A 81 3.07 -22.01 3.83
N MET A 82 4.25 -22.32 3.25
CA MET A 82 5.27 -23.11 3.93
C MET A 82 6.43 -22.21 4.35
N PRO A 83 6.83 -22.23 5.64
CA PRO A 83 7.95 -21.42 6.11
C PRO A 83 9.25 -21.79 5.42
N GLY A 84 10.11 -20.80 5.22
CA GLY A 84 11.47 -21.00 4.73
C GLY A 84 11.64 -21.03 3.22
N LEU A 85 10.56 -21.02 2.43
CA LEU A 85 10.64 -20.98 0.98
C LEU A 85 10.74 -19.57 0.42
N SER A 86 10.34 -18.59 1.19
CA SER A 86 10.37 -17.18 0.82
C SER A 86 10.67 -16.34 2.04
N ALA A 87 11.08 -15.08 1.85
CA ALA A 87 11.24 -14.12 2.93
C ALA A 87 9.89 -13.77 3.58
N PHE A 88 8.78 -14.02 2.89
CA PHE A 88 7.44 -13.72 3.35
C PHE A 88 6.66 -15.02 3.54
N HIS A 89 5.89 -15.09 4.61
CA HIS A 89 5.14 -16.29 4.95
C HIS A 89 3.68 -15.93 5.23
N ASP A 90 2.77 -16.69 4.63
CA ASP A 90 1.33 -16.62 4.89
C ASP A 90 0.78 -18.05 4.90
N ASP A 91 0.38 -18.54 6.06
CA ASP A 91 -0.14 -19.92 6.24
C ASP A 91 -1.34 -20.24 5.35
N ARG A 92 -2.05 -19.21 4.87
CA ARG A 92 -3.32 -19.38 4.20
C ARG A 92 -3.18 -19.55 2.69
N GLN A 93 -2.11 -19.07 2.07
CA GLN A 93 -2.04 -19.02 0.62
C GLN A 93 -0.64 -18.82 0.06
N HIS A 94 -0.49 -19.22 -1.20
CA HIS A 94 0.60 -18.82 -2.06
C HIS A 94 0.10 -17.59 -2.86
N ALA A 95 0.74 -16.48 -2.69
CA ALA A 95 0.35 -15.23 -3.32
C ALA A 95 1.56 -14.45 -3.84
N VAL A 96 1.35 -13.73 -4.94
CA VAL A 96 2.34 -12.80 -5.49
C VAL A 96 1.79 -11.40 -5.34
N SER A 97 2.58 -10.50 -4.78
CA SER A 97 2.22 -9.10 -4.62
C SER A 97 3.18 -8.21 -5.39
N LEU A 98 2.62 -7.30 -6.17
CA LEU A 98 3.36 -6.27 -6.88
C LEU A 98 3.29 -4.99 -6.06
N ALA A 99 4.45 -4.48 -5.63
CA ALA A 99 4.52 -3.31 -4.76
C ALA A 99 4.95 -2.06 -5.53
N PHE A 100 4.20 -0.98 -5.32
CA PHE A 100 4.39 0.30 -6.03
C PHE A 100 4.57 1.43 -5.03
N VAL A 101 5.43 2.38 -5.38
CA VAL A 101 5.47 3.69 -4.72
C VAL A 101 4.61 4.63 -5.55
N VAL A 102 3.62 5.27 -4.92
CA VAL A 102 2.63 6.08 -5.63
C VAL A 102 2.62 7.50 -5.07
N PRO A 103 3.06 8.49 -5.84
CA PRO A 103 2.88 9.89 -5.44
C PRO A 103 1.39 10.22 -5.36
N VAL A 104 0.97 10.84 -4.26
CA VAL A 104 -0.41 11.21 -4.02
C VAL A 104 -0.49 12.68 -3.66
N SER A 105 -1.34 13.43 -4.35
CA SER A 105 -1.71 14.80 -3.98
C SER A 105 -3.14 14.79 -3.43
N GLY A 106 -3.57 15.94 -2.91
CA GLY A 106 -4.92 16.05 -2.38
C GLY A 106 -5.04 15.57 -0.93
N THR A 107 -6.28 15.42 -0.47
CA THR A 107 -6.57 15.08 0.92
C THR A 107 -6.87 13.61 1.06
N CYS A 108 -6.18 12.95 2.00
CA CYS A 108 -6.39 11.53 2.27
C CYS A 108 -7.35 11.37 3.44
N GLU A 109 -8.57 10.93 3.15
CA GLU A 109 -9.61 10.63 4.14
C GLU A 109 -10.09 9.20 3.89
N PRO A 110 -9.60 8.22 4.66
CA PRO A 110 -9.99 6.83 4.45
C PRO A 110 -11.50 6.64 4.55
N ARG A 111 -12.03 5.82 3.64
CA ARG A 111 -13.46 5.48 3.63
C ARG A 111 -13.80 4.34 4.58
N GLN A 112 -12.82 3.49 4.86
CA GLN A 112 -13.05 2.32 5.70
C GLN A 112 -12.95 2.69 7.17
N ASP A 113 -13.77 2.04 7.97
CA ASP A 113 -13.73 2.22 9.41
C ASP A 113 -12.37 1.81 9.98
N ALA A 114 -11.96 2.51 11.01
CA ALA A 114 -10.74 2.24 11.75
C ALA A 114 -9.44 2.46 10.97
N LEU A 115 -9.50 3.14 9.82
CA LEU A 115 -8.30 3.52 9.09
C LEU A 115 -7.95 4.98 9.35
N GLU A 116 -6.67 5.23 9.53
CA GLU A 116 -6.10 6.56 9.64
C GLU A 116 -4.80 6.60 8.84
N VAL A 117 -4.52 7.72 8.17
CA VAL A 117 -3.27 7.90 7.43
C VAL A 117 -2.33 8.75 8.26
N THR A 118 -1.15 8.25 8.52
CA THR A 118 -0.08 8.99 9.19
C THR A 118 1.05 9.23 8.20
N TRP A 119 1.51 10.47 8.10
CA TRP A 119 2.60 10.84 7.21
C TRP A 119 3.90 10.92 8.00
N LEU A 120 4.90 10.15 7.58
CA LEU A 120 6.20 10.04 8.22
C LEU A 120 7.29 10.48 7.25
N SER A 121 8.42 10.97 7.76
CA SER A 121 9.59 11.16 6.92
C SER A 121 10.09 9.79 6.42
N PRO A 122 10.81 9.73 5.28
CA PRO A 122 11.36 8.46 4.82
C PRO A 122 12.22 7.75 5.87
N ALA A 123 12.98 8.51 6.66
CA ALA A 123 13.80 7.94 7.73
C ALA A 123 12.94 7.29 8.82
N GLU A 124 11.87 7.95 9.24
CA GLU A 124 10.93 7.40 10.21
C GLU A 124 10.21 6.17 9.69
N ALA A 125 9.80 6.20 8.40
CA ALA A 125 9.08 5.11 7.78
C ALA A 125 9.94 3.85 7.66
N SER A 126 11.25 3.99 7.53
CA SER A 126 12.18 2.86 7.41
C SER A 126 12.72 2.38 8.75
N SER A 127 12.33 2.99 9.86
CA SER A 127 12.83 2.59 11.17
C SER A 127 12.18 1.29 11.65
N ASP A 128 12.93 0.54 12.48
CA ASP A 128 12.43 -0.72 13.06
C ASP A 128 11.32 -0.51 14.09
N ALA A 129 11.08 0.71 14.51
CA ALA A 129 9.98 1.05 15.41
C ALA A 129 8.62 0.92 14.71
N LEU A 130 8.64 0.74 13.40
CA LEU A 130 7.44 0.44 12.64
C LEU A 130 7.13 -1.08 12.77
#